data_b5ff604091d2777878346c205a1ad2a9
#
_entry.id   b5ff604091d2777878346c205a1ad2a9
#
_cell.length_a   1.000
_cell.length_b   1.000
_cell.length_c   1.000
_cell.angle_alpha   90.00
_cell.angle_beta   90.00
_cell.angle_gamma   90.00
#
_symmetry.space_group_name_H-M   'P 1'
#
loop_
_entity.id
_entity.type
_entity.pdbx_description
1 polymer ?
#
loop_
_entity_poly.entity_id
_entity_poly.type
_entity_poly.pdbx_seq_one_letter_code
_entity_poly.pdbx_strand_id
1 'polypeptide(L)'
;MTTQFYYVYILQTQSAPSHFYIVGALTLYFGMRGVHRARESTMWPVADGAIQNATVEYQSSNKGGGTYHAQVFYQFTAEGQTHSGNKVVFGDYGSSNPSHAQNIVNRYPKGMAVKVHYRTGDPDTCVLEPGLHGQAWFLPGFGLIFFVTGSVMAVFLPRLMTRPEMQAEPPGTPGS
;
A
#
# COMPACT_ATOMS: atom_id res chain seq x y z
N MET A 1 -28.90 23.72 -25.89
CA MET A 1 -27.96 23.81 -24.75
C MET A 1 -27.86 22.48 -23.93
N THR A 2 -28.80 21.56 -24.04
CA THR A 2 -28.91 20.33 -23.24
C THR A 2 -27.94 19.20 -23.68
N THR A 3 -27.54 19.18 -24.93
CA THR A 3 -26.74 18.05 -25.51
C THR A 3 -25.27 18.08 -25.08
N GLN A 4 -24.69 19.27 -24.82
CA GLN A 4 -23.30 19.41 -24.37
C GLN A 4 -23.11 18.89 -22.94
N PHE A 5 -24.08 19.05 -22.06
CA PHE A 5 -24.01 18.55 -20.68
C PHE A 5 -24.08 17.02 -20.64
N TYR A 6 -24.81 16.40 -21.55
CA TYR A 6 -24.93 14.94 -21.63
C TYR A 6 -23.62 14.26 -22.06
N TYR A 7 -22.89 14.85 -23.03
CA TYR A 7 -21.59 14.34 -23.46
C TYR A 7 -20.52 14.47 -22.39
N VAL A 8 -20.49 15.59 -21.64
CA VAL A 8 -19.55 15.78 -20.53
C VAL A 8 -19.83 14.76 -19.41
N TYR A 9 -21.11 14.50 -19.13
CA TYR A 9 -21.51 13.55 -18.08
C TYR A 9 -21.12 12.10 -18.45
N ILE A 10 -21.30 11.70 -19.71
CA ILE A 10 -20.93 10.35 -20.19
C ILE A 10 -19.41 10.16 -20.20
N LEU A 11 -18.64 11.16 -20.60
CA LEU A 11 -17.17 11.09 -20.57
C LEU A 11 -16.61 11.02 -19.15
N GLN A 12 -17.25 11.67 -18.20
CA GLN A 12 -16.84 11.68 -16.80
C GLN A 12 -17.19 10.38 -16.07
N THR A 13 -18.27 9.70 -16.45
CA THR A 13 -18.65 8.39 -15.88
C THR A 13 -17.83 7.23 -16.44
N GLN A 14 -17.29 7.35 -17.65
CA GLN A 14 -16.43 6.31 -18.23
C GLN A 14 -14.99 6.33 -17.69
N SER A 15 -14.52 7.45 -17.15
CA SER A 15 -13.16 7.54 -16.58
C SER A 15 -13.05 7.02 -15.14
N ALA A 16 -14.14 7.01 -14.38
CA ALA A 16 -14.13 6.61 -12.98
C ALA A 16 -13.68 5.15 -12.75
N PRO A 17 -14.19 4.13 -13.46
CA PRO A 17 -13.77 2.74 -13.24
C PRO A 17 -12.31 2.48 -13.64
N SER A 18 -11.77 3.18 -14.64
CA SER A 18 -10.40 2.97 -15.11
C SER A 18 -9.36 3.35 -14.05
N HIS A 19 -9.59 4.40 -13.25
CA HIS A 19 -8.69 4.80 -12.17
C HIS A 19 -8.59 3.73 -11.07
N PHE A 20 -9.70 3.08 -10.73
CA PHE A 20 -9.71 1.99 -9.74
C PHE A 20 -8.89 0.78 -10.21
N TYR A 21 -8.94 0.44 -11.49
CA TYR A 21 -8.11 -0.65 -12.04
C TYR A 21 -6.63 -0.30 -12.01
N ILE A 22 -6.25 0.92 -12.42
CA ILE A 22 -4.86 1.36 -12.44
C ILE A 22 -4.30 1.38 -11.01
N VAL A 23 -5.01 2.00 -10.08
CA VAL A 23 -4.60 2.05 -8.67
C VAL A 23 -4.53 0.65 -8.08
N GLY A 24 -5.54 -0.19 -8.31
CA GLY A 24 -5.56 -1.58 -7.86
C GLY A 24 -4.39 -2.39 -8.40
N ALA A 25 -4.10 -2.30 -9.70
CA ALA A 25 -3.00 -3.01 -10.35
C ALA A 25 -1.63 -2.56 -9.83
N LEU A 26 -1.41 -1.25 -9.69
CA LEU A 26 -0.17 -0.70 -9.14
C LEU A 26 0.03 -1.12 -7.68
N THR A 27 -1.01 -1.01 -6.86
CA THR A 27 -0.96 -1.39 -5.44
C THR A 27 -0.70 -2.89 -5.28
N LEU A 28 -1.34 -3.71 -6.11
CA LEU A 28 -1.11 -5.15 -6.15
C LEU A 28 0.32 -5.50 -6.58
N TYR A 29 0.84 -4.85 -7.63
CA TYR A 29 2.19 -5.05 -8.12
C TYR A 29 3.24 -4.71 -7.05
N PHE A 30 3.16 -3.53 -6.45
CA PHE A 30 4.10 -3.12 -5.40
C PHE A 30 3.95 -3.97 -4.13
N GLY A 31 2.72 -4.35 -3.77
CA GLY A 31 2.46 -5.25 -2.65
C GLY A 31 3.08 -6.63 -2.86
N MET A 32 2.91 -7.23 -4.05
CA MET A 32 3.51 -8.53 -4.38
C MET A 32 5.04 -8.48 -4.41
N ARG A 33 5.65 -7.38 -4.88
CA ARG A 33 7.12 -7.19 -4.75
C ARG A 33 7.58 -7.17 -3.31
N GLY A 34 6.81 -6.54 -2.41
CA GLY A 34 7.09 -6.54 -0.97
C GLY A 34 7.05 -7.95 -0.37
N VAL A 35 6.01 -8.71 -0.70
CA VAL A 35 5.85 -10.12 -0.28
C VAL A 35 7.00 -10.99 -0.81
N HIS A 36 7.39 -10.81 -2.08
CA HIS A 36 8.50 -11.56 -2.68
C HIS A 36 9.82 -11.28 -1.96
N ARG A 37 10.16 -10.01 -1.73
CA ARG A 37 11.36 -9.62 -0.96
C ARG A 37 11.35 -10.16 0.46
N ALA A 38 10.19 -10.13 1.14
CA ALA A 38 10.04 -10.70 2.46
C ALA A 38 10.29 -12.22 2.49
N ARG A 39 9.88 -12.95 1.46
CA ARG A 39 10.18 -14.38 1.31
C ARG A 39 11.65 -14.64 1.02
N GLU A 40 12.23 -13.89 0.07
CA GLU A 40 13.64 -14.02 -0.29
C GLU A 40 14.57 -13.75 0.91
N SER A 41 14.18 -12.78 1.77
CA SER A 41 15.02 -12.36 2.90
C SER A 41 15.30 -13.48 3.91
N THR A 42 14.51 -14.53 3.95
CA THR A 42 14.77 -15.70 4.82
C THR A 42 15.99 -16.51 4.39
N MET A 43 16.40 -16.39 3.12
CA MET A 43 17.57 -17.08 2.56
C MET A 43 18.79 -16.17 2.41
N TRP A 44 18.68 -14.91 2.84
CA TRP A 44 19.76 -13.95 2.71
C TRP A 44 20.90 -14.25 3.69
N PRO A 45 22.15 -13.95 3.31
CA PRO A 45 23.26 -14.04 4.23
C PRO A 45 23.07 -13.08 5.40
N VAL A 46 23.74 -13.44 6.50
CA VAL A 46 23.63 -12.73 7.78
C VAL A 46 24.97 -12.08 8.11
N ALA A 47 24.95 -10.83 8.50
CA ALA A 47 26.09 -10.12 9.05
C ALA A 47 25.82 -9.65 10.48
N ASP A 48 26.89 -9.52 11.27
CA ASP A 48 26.83 -8.91 12.58
C ASP A 48 26.77 -7.40 12.45
N GLY A 49 25.86 -6.77 13.18
CA GLY A 49 25.66 -5.34 13.20
C GLY A 49 25.34 -4.82 14.60
N ALA A 50 25.22 -3.52 14.72
CA ALA A 50 24.85 -2.85 15.96
C ALA A 50 23.85 -1.72 15.72
N ILE A 51 22.91 -1.56 16.63
CA ILE A 51 21.93 -0.47 16.62
C ILE A 51 22.64 0.84 16.94
N GLN A 52 22.54 1.79 16.03
CA GLN A 52 23.11 3.13 16.19
C GLN A 52 22.14 4.08 16.87
N ASN A 53 20.87 3.99 16.50
CA ASN A 53 19.81 4.81 17.07
C ASN A 53 18.45 4.13 16.91
N ALA A 54 17.55 4.34 17.87
CA ALA A 54 16.17 3.90 17.78
C ALA A 54 15.27 4.97 18.41
N THR A 55 14.34 5.51 17.61
CA THR A 55 13.44 6.60 18.04
C THR A 55 12.04 6.39 17.46
N VAL A 56 11.05 6.96 18.14
CA VAL A 56 9.69 7.07 17.60
C VAL A 56 9.56 8.41 16.90
N GLU A 57 9.22 8.40 15.63
CA GLU A 57 8.96 9.58 14.81
C GLU A 57 7.46 9.77 14.64
N TYR A 58 6.98 11.00 14.83
CA TYR A 58 5.60 11.38 14.55
C TYR A 58 5.52 12.13 13.23
N GLN A 59 4.78 11.58 12.28
CA GLN A 59 4.49 12.21 11.00
C GLN A 59 3.08 12.79 11.01
N SER A 60 2.99 14.11 11.02
CA SER A 60 1.72 14.83 10.96
C SER A 60 1.13 14.78 9.55
N SER A 61 -0.19 14.65 9.47
CA SER A 61 -0.92 14.73 8.20
C SER A 61 -1.56 16.12 8.02
N ASN A 62 -1.49 16.66 6.81
CA ASN A 62 -2.12 17.94 6.45
C ASN A 62 -3.67 17.94 6.58
N LYS A 63 -4.27 16.75 6.75
CA LYS A 63 -5.73 16.58 6.91
C LYS A 63 -6.16 16.40 8.36
N GLY A 64 -5.26 16.64 9.31
CA GLY A 64 -5.45 16.38 10.73
C GLY A 64 -5.05 14.96 11.13
N GLY A 65 -4.55 14.81 12.37
CA GLY A 65 -3.97 13.57 12.86
C GLY A 65 -2.56 13.30 12.34
N GLY A 66 -2.06 12.08 12.56
CA GLY A 66 -0.74 11.64 12.12
C GLY A 66 -0.48 10.20 12.53
N THR A 67 0.70 9.70 12.18
CA THR A 67 1.13 8.34 12.47
C THR A 67 2.49 8.34 13.15
N TYR A 68 2.67 7.38 14.05
CA TYR A 68 3.93 7.10 14.73
C TYR A 68 4.66 5.99 14.00
N HIS A 69 5.94 6.20 13.70
CA HIS A 69 6.83 5.25 13.05
C HIS A 69 8.01 4.94 13.94
N ALA A 70 8.43 3.68 14.00
CA ALA A 70 9.67 3.30 14.64
C ALA A 70 10.83 3.53 13.65
N GLN A 71 11.79 4.36 14.00
CA GLN A 71 13.01 4.57 13.24
C GLN A 71 14.15 3.86 13.96
N VAL A 72 14.61 2.74 13.42
CA VAL A 72 15.71 1.95 13.97
C VAL A 72 16.85 1.96 12.97
N PHE A 73 17.92 2.68 13.28
CA PHE A 73 19.13 2.74 12.44
C PHE A 73 20.18 1.78 12.98
N TYR A 74 20.76 0.99 12.09
CA TYR A 74 21.81 0.04 12.42
C TYR A 74 22.92 0.05 11.38
N GLN A 75 24.12 -0.35 11.79
CA GLN A 75 25.27 -0.52 10.91
C GLN A 75 25.77 -1.96 11.00
N PHE A 76 26.30 -2.45 9.91
CA PHE A 76 26.87 -3.80 9.77
C PHE A 76 27.95 -3.81 8.71
N THR A 77 28.81 -4.82 8.73
CA THR A 77 29.87 -4.98 7.73
C THR A 77 29.52 -6.16 6.83
N ALA A 78 29.41 -5.92 5.54
CA ALA A 78 29.18 -6.93 4.52
C ALA A 78 30.11 -6.67 3.31
N GLU A 79 30.60 -7.74 2.70
CA GLU A 79 31.47 -7.66 1.50
C GLU A 79 32.68 -6.72 1.69
N GLY A 80 33.20 -6.63 2.93
CA GLY A 80 34.36 -5.76 3.28
C GLY A 80 34.05 -4.28 3.43
N GLN A 81 32.79 -3.87 3.34
CA GLN A 81 32.37 -2.47 3.51
C GLN A 81 31.33 -2.33 4.62
N THR A 82 31.28 -1.14 5.19
CA THR A 82 30.28 -0.79 6.22
C THR A 82 29.03 -0.25 5.54
N HIS A 83 27.90 -0.89 5.82
CA HIS A 83 26.57 -0.52 5.35
C HIS A 83 25.68 -0.08 6.51
N SER A 84 24.64 0.67 6.20
CA SER A 84 23.62 1.09 7.17
C SER A 84 22.24 0.74 6.69
N GLY A 85 21.37 0.37 7.63
CA GLY A 85 19.98 0.05 7.34
C GLY A 85 19.03 0.67 8.38
N ASN A 86 17.76 0.71 8.02
CA ASN A 86 16.71 1.24 8.90
C ASN A 86 15.44 0.38 8.89
N LYS A 87 15.43 -0.76 8.22
CA LYS A 87 14.25 -1.64 8.13
C LYS A 87 14.32 -2.73 9.17
N VAL A 88 13.31 -2.78 10.05
CA VAL A 88 13.14 -3.89 11.00
C VAL A 88 12.49 -5.08 10.29
N VAL A 89 11.37 -4.83 9.62
CA VAL A 89 10.61 -5.82 8.84
C VAL A 89 10.24 -5.26 7.46
N PHE A 90 9.95 -6.13 6.49
CA PHE A 90 9.33 -5.71 5.25
C PHE A 90 7.83 -5.46 5.46
N GLY A 91 7.34 -4.30 4.99
CA GLY A 91 5.94 -3.90 5.12
C GLY A 91 5.60 -3.23 6.46
N ASP A 92 6.60 -2.69 7.16
CA ASP A 92 6.36 -1.88 8.35
C ASP A 92 5.48 -0.66 8.02
N TYR A 93 4.64 -0.27 8.96
CA TYR A 93 3.66 0.79 8.77
C TYR A 93 3.58 1.71 9.99
N GLY A 94 3.20 2.97 9.73
CA GLY A 94 2.87 3.91 10.79
C GLY A 94 1.49 3.63 11.39
N SER A 95 1.38 3.77 12.69
CA SER A 95 0.14 3.61 13.44
C SER A 95 -0.27 4.91 14.12
N SER A 96 -1.56 5.19 14.23
CA SER A 96 -2.07 6.28 15.07
C SER A 96 -1.86 6.00 16.58
N ASN A 97 -1.60 4.74 16.95
CA ASN A 97 -1.24 4.35 18.30
C ASN A 97 0.29 4.31 18.47
N PRO A 98 0.88 5.16 19.35
CA PRO A 98 2.33 5.20 19.58
C PRO A 98 2.90 3.91 20.15
N SER A 99 2.09 3.09 20.84
CA SER A 99 2.54 1.86 21.50
C SER A 99 3.18 0.87 20.53
N HIS A 100 2.72 0.81 19.27
CA HIS A 100 3.32 -0.06 18.28
C HIS A 100 4.77 0.33 17.99
N ALA A 101 5.00 1.60 17.66
CA ALA A 101 6.33 2.14 17.39
C ALA A 101 7.24 2.06 18.63
N GLN A 102 6.69 2.37 19.82
CA GLN A 102 7.42 2.29 21.09
C GLN A 102 7.89 0.87 21.42
N ASN A 103 7.06 -0.14 21.16
CA ASN A 103 7.42 -1.55 21.38
C ASN A 103 8.58 -1.98 20.48
N ILE A 104 8.62 -1.49 19.23
CA ILE A 104 9.74 -1.75 18.31
C ILE A 104 11.01 -1.09 18.83
N VAL A 105 10.96 0.20 19.17
CA VAL A 105 12.12 0.95 19.69
C VAL A 105 12.68 0.32 20.97
N ASN A 106 11.81 -0.10 21.90
CA ASN A 106 12.22 -0.74 23.15
C ASN A 106 12.91 -2.10 22.91
N ARG A 107 12.59 -2.79 21.81
CA ARG A 107 13.20 -4.08 21.44
C ARG A 107 14.61 -3.91 20.88
N TYR A 108 14.92 -2.73 20.32
CA TYR A 108 16.19 -2.43 19.66
C TYR A 108 16.90 -1.22 20.28
N PRO A 109 17.33 -1.30 21.56
CA PRO A 109 18.02 -0.18 22.19
C PRO A 109 19.38 0.10 21.52
N LYS A 110 19.81 1.37 21.57
CA LYS A 110 21.10 1.79 21.04
C LYS A 110 22.25 0.96 21.62
N GLY A 111 23.17 0.54 20.74
CA GLY A 111 24.32 -0.29 21.08
C GLY A 111 24.03 -1.80 21.11
N MET A 112 22.78 -2.22 20.93
CA MET A 112 22.43 -3.65 20.88
C MET A 112 23.07 -4.30 19.66
N ALA A 113 23.74 -5.46 19.87
CA ALA A 113 24.22 -6.30 18.78
C ALA A 113 23.03 -7.01 18.11
N VAL A 114 22.99 -6.98 16.78
CA VAL A 114 21.92 -7.54 15.98
C VAL A 114 22.45 -8.34 14.79
N LYS A 115 21.67 -9.29 14.32
CA LYS A 115 21.90 -10.00 13.06
C LYS A 115 21.15 -9.30 11.94
N VAL A 116 21.88 -8.90 10.90
CA VAL A 116 21.31 -8.19 9.75
C VAL A 116 21.28 -9.14 8.56
N HIS A 117 20.11 -9.36 8.00
CA HIS A 117 19.94 -10.11 6.76
C HIS A 117 20.06 -9.13 5.59
N TYR A 118 20.98 -9.37 4.67
CA TYR A 118 21.25 -8.48 3.54
C TYR A 118 21.24 -9.23 2.21
N ARG A 119 20.89 -8.53 1.15
CA ARG A 119 20.87 -9.10 -0.18
C ARG A 119 22.28 -9.12 -0.78
N THR A 120 22.75 -10.28 -1.24
CA THR A 120 24.04 -10.41 -1.93
C THR A 120 24.05 -9.52 -3.17
N GLY A 121 25.12 -8.72 -3.32
CA GLY A 121 25.30 -7.77 -4.43
C GLY A 121 24.48 -6.48 -4.31
N ASP A 122 23.65 -6.32 -3.26
CA ASP A 122 22.93 -5.10 -2.93
C ASP A 122 22.73 -5.02 -1.40
N PRO A 123 23.83 -4.87 -0.62
CA PRO A 123 23.76 -4.89 0.85
C PRO A 123 22.91 -3.76 1.47
N ASP A 124 22.64 -2.68 0.73
CA ASP A 124 21.74 -1.61 1.18
C ASP A 124 20.29 -2.09 1.28
N THR A 125 19.94 -3.18 0.58
CA THR A 125 18.69 -3.90 0.80
C THR A 125 18.87 -4.91 1.93
N CYS A 126 18.54 -4.49 3.16
CA CYS A 126 18.75 -5.28 4.38
C CYS A 126 17.55 -5.16 5.34
N VAL A 127 17.47 -6.11 6.29
CA VAL A 127 16.37 -6.20 7.27
C VAL A 127 16.85 -6.92 8.53
N LEU A 128 16.30 -6.55 9.70
CA LEU A 128 16.62 -7.22 10.96
C LEU A 128 15.80 -8.50 11.16
N GLU A 129 14.50 -8.45 10.88
CA GLU A 129 13.60 -9.59 11.03
C GLU A 129 13.14 -10.04 9.61
N PRO A 130 13.78 -11.09 9.05
CA PRO A 130 13.42 -11.58 7.73
C PRO A 130 12.11 -12.36 7.75
N GLY A 131 11.49 -12.52 6.60
CA GLY A 131 10.31 -13.35 6.43
C GLY A 131 9.02 -12.56 6.28
N LEU A 132 7.95 -13.34 6.13
CA LEU A 132 6.59 -12.80 5.95
C LEU A 132 5.95 -12.50 7.30
N HIS A 133 5.80 -11.25 7.61
CA HIS A 133 4.96 -10.78 8.69
C HIS A 133 3.56 -10.45 8.15
N GLY A 134 2.52 -10.57 8.99
CA GLY A 134 1.13 -10.32 8.58
C GLY A 134 0.92 -8.97 7.90
N GLN A 135 1.75 -8.00 8.25
CA GLN A 135 1.77 -6.64 7.69
C GLN A 135 2.09 -6.62 6.18
N ALA A 136 2.88 -7.55 5.66
CA ALA A 136 3.23 -7.62 4.24
C ALA A 136 2.01 -7.85 3.33
N TRP A 137 0.91 -8.36 3.88
CA TRP A 137 -0.33 -8.62 3.15
C TRP A 137 -1.29 -7.44 3.08
N PHE A 138 -1.05 -6.35 3.84
CA PHE A 138 -1.93 -5.17 3.80
C PHE A 138 -2.00 -4.57 2.41
N LEU A 139 -0.88 -4.31 1.79
CA LEU A 139 -0.83 -3.66 0.48
C LEU A 139 -1.45 -4.51 -0.64
N PRO A 140 -1.13 -5.82 -0.78
CA PRO A 140 -1.82 -6.68 -1.72
C PRO A 140 -3.32 -6.80 -1.43
N GLY A 141 -3.72 -6.86 -0.16
CA GLY A 141 -5.13 -6.92 0.26
C GLY A 141 -5.92 -5.69 -0.19
N PHE A 142 -5.37 -4.49 0.04
CA PHE A 142 -5.97 -3.25 -0.46
C PHE A 142 -6.08 -3.24 -1.99
N GLY A 143 -5.01 -3.64 -2.69
CA GLY A 143 -5.04 -3.74 -4.15
C GLY A 143 -6.14 -4.64 -4.67
N LEU A 144 -6.36 -5.79 -4.03
CA LEU A 144 -7.43 -6.72 -4.37
C LEU A 144 -8.82 -6.11 -4.13
N ILE A 145 -9.03 -5.42 -3.00
CA ILE A 145 -10.29 -4.75 -2.69
C ILE A 145 -10.62 -3.70 -3.76
N PHE A 146 -9.66 -2.84 -4.11
CA PHE A 146 -9.86 -1.84 -5.17
C PHE A 146 -10.17 -2.48 -6.52
N PHE A 147 -9.47 -3.55 -6.86
CA PHE A 147 -9.69 -4.26 -8.12
C PHE A 147 -11.09 -4.88 -8.18
N VAL A 148 -11.53 -5.53 -7.12
CA VAL A 148 -12.88 -6.13 -7.01
C VAL A 148 -13.95 -5.05 -7.06
N THR A 149 -13.78 -3.96 -6.28
CA THR A 149 -14.74 -2.85 -6.25
C THR A 149 -14.86 -2.19 -7.63
N GLY A 150 -13.73 -1.94 -8.29
CA GLY A 150 -13.71 -1.41 -9.66
C GLY A 150 -14.42 -2.33 -10.66
N SER A 151 -14.23 -3.66 -10.53
CA SER A 151 -14.88 -4.66 -11.38
C SER A 151 -16.39 -4.68 -11.16
N VAL A 152 -16.83 -4.66 -9.92
CA VAL A 152 -18.26 -4.61 -9.57
C VAL A 152 -18.89 -3.33 -10.13
N MET A 153 -18.27 -2.17 -9.93
CA MET A 153 -18.78 -0.91 -10.46
C MET A 153 -18.86 -0.93 -11.99
N ALA A 154 -17.84 -1.44 -12.68
CA ALA A 154 -17.83 -1.49 -14.14
C ALA A 154 -18.94 -2.38 -14.73
N VAL A 155 -19.31 -3.45 -14.01
CA VAL A 155 -20.37 -4.38 -14.48
C VAL A 155 -21.77 -3.88 -14.11
N PHE A 156 -21.95 -3.33 -12.90
CA PHE A 156 -23.28 -2.99 -12.38
C PHE A 156 -23.74 -1.57 -12.73
N LEU A 157 -22.83 -0.57 -12.79
CA LEU A 157 -23.22 0.81 -13.15
C LEU A 157 -23.94 0.91 -14.50
N PRO A 158 -23.41 0.33 -15.60
CA PRO A 158 -24.10 0.39 -16.88
C PRO A 158 -25.48 -0.25 -16.85
N ARG A 159 -25.64 -1.37 -16.11
CA ARG A 159 -26.92 -2.07 -15.98
C ARG A 159 -27.98 -1.29 -15.19
N LEU A 160 -27.56 -0.47 -14.23
CA LEU A 160 -28.46 0.39 -13.49
C LEU A 160 -28.89 1.64 -14.29
N MET A 161 -28.02 2.10 -15.21
CA MET A 161 -28.31 3.27 -16.05
C MET A 161 -29.15 2.95 -17.29
N THR A 162 -29.17 1.69 -17.74
CA THR A 162 -30.00 1.23 -18.86
C THR A 162 -31.38 0.76 -18.40
N ARG A 163 -32.05 1.47 -17.48
CA ARG A 163 -33.50 1.28 -17.31
C ARG A 163 -34.17 1.82 -18.58
N PRO A 164 -34.93 1.00 -19.34
CA PRO A 164 -35.70 1.51 -20.45
C PRO A 164 -36.67 2.55 -19.90
N GLU A 165 -36.61 3.79 -20.42
CA GLU A 165 -37.69 4.74 -20.24
C GLU A 165 -38.97 4.02 -20.69
N MET A 166 -39.87 3.82 -19.76
CA MET A 166 -41.22 3.39 -20.03
C MET A 166 -41.78 4.44 -21.04
N GLN A 167 -41.92 4.03 -22.31
CA GLN A 167 -42.49 4.84 -23.35
C GLN A 167 -43.80 5.41 -22.79
N ALA A 168 -43.80 6.72 -22.54
CA ALA A 168 -45.03 7.43 -22.29
C ALA A 168 -45.88 7.27 -23.55
N GLU A 169 -46.94 6.51 -23.42
CA GLU A 169 -47.98 6.33 -24.47
C GLU A 169 -48.48 7.75 -24.88
N PRO A 170 -48.44 8.10 -26.18
CA PRO A 170 -48.91 9.41 -26.59
C PRO A 170 -50.37 9.56 -26.25
N PRO A 171 -50.81 10.72 -25.76
CA PRO A 171 -52.23 10.94 -25.40
C PRO A 171 -53.09 10.75 -26.62
N GLY A 172 -54.04 9.84 -26.50
CA GLY A 172 -55.00 9.50 -27.56
C GLY A 172 -55.65 10.75 -28.11
N THR A 173 -55.64 10.87 -29.45
CA THR A 173 -56.37 11.89 -30.19
C THR A 173 -57.88 11.74 -29.88
N PRO A 174 -58.58 12.81 -29.46
CA PRO A 174 -60.04 12.76 -29.34
C PRO A 174 -60.65 12.64 -30.72
N GLY A 175 -61.40 11.56 -30.95
CA GLY A 175 -62.15 11.33 -32.18
C GLY A 175 -63.26 12.38 -32.34
N SER A 176 -63.31 12.95 -33.52
CA SER A 176 -64.40 13.74 -34.03
C SER A 176 -65.55 12.84 -34.52
#